data_7a3b7ab13eec15a8ec2373a612a691e8
#
_entry.id   7a3b7ab13eec15a8ec2373a612a691e8
#
_cell.length_a   1.000
_cell.length_b   1.000
_cell.length_c   1.000
_cell.angle_alpha   90.00
_cell.angle_beta   90.00
_cell.angle_gamma   90.00
#
_symmetry.space_group_name_H-M   'P 1'
#
loop_
_entity.id
_entity.type
_entity.pdbx_description
1 polymer ?
#
loop_
_entity_poly.entity_id
_entity_poly.type
_entity_poly.pdbx_seq_one_letter_code
_entity_poly.pdbx_strand_id
1 'polypeptide(L)'
;MIWRQEAVSACVPFPDVQTDQGVLVATAVLIVRARLNNLSDRRKFDDWYRTEHLPSALRAFRAQRAWRCWSRTNPLVHLALYEFPSVEEAEAILDSEALAGQIAEFDHFWGTEVTRTREIVEVAEELSAPAD
;
A
#
# COMPACT_ATOMS: atom_id res chain seq x y z
N MET A 1 16.30 3.96 11.93
CA MET A 1 16.59 3.59 11.97
C MET A 1 16.44 3.80 11.93
N ILE A 2 16.94 4.11 12.12
CA ILE A 2 17.26 3.98 11.88
C ILE A 2 16.89 4.33 11.97
N TRP A 3 17.29 4.34 11.54
CA TRP A 3 17.54 4.45 11.46
C TRP A 3 17.46 4.41 11.62
N ARG A 4 17.57 4.28 11.80
CA ARG A 4 18.00 3.94 11.71
C ARG A 4 17.95 3.94 11.99
N GLN A 5 18.35 4.29 12.03
CA GLN A 5 18.69 4.03 11.95
C GLN A 5 18.75 3.73 12.36
N GLU A 6 19.18 3.99 12.44
CA GLU A 6 19.54 3.44 12.45
C GLU A 6 19.48 3.20 12.59
N ALA A 7 20.00 3.73 12.63
CA ALA A 7 20.19 3.27 12.44
C ALA A 7 20.23 3.12 12.51
N VAL A 8 20.66 3.51 12.50
CA VAL A 8 20.94 3.03 12.25
C VAL A 8 21.00 2.94 12.48
N SER A 9 21.56 3.48 12.42
CA SER A 9 21.95 3.05 12.23
C SER A 9 22.16 2.94 12.26
N ALA A 10 22.68 3.32 12.26
CA ALA A 10 23.15 2.86 11.82
C ALA A 10 23.43 2.63 11.62
N CYS A 11 23.87 3.11 11.46
CA CYS A 11 24.33 2.46 10.84
C CYS A 11 24.56 2.27 10.30
N VAL A 12 25.04 2.75 10.18
CA VAL A 12 25.48 2.22 9.34
C VAL A 12 25.45 2.25 8.73
N PRO A 13 25.73 2.54 8.62
CA PRO A 13 25.87 2.28 7.72
C PRO A 13 25.60 2.04 7.22
N PHE A 14 25.61 2.47 6.60
CA PHE A 14 25.30 1.84 5.80
C PHE A 14 25.20 1.45 5.24
N PRO A 15 25.59 1.87 5.15
CA PRO A 15 25.60 1.31 4.36
C PRO A 15 25.24 0.71 3.90
N ASP A 16 25.16 0.97 3.58
CA ASP A 16 24.65 0.14 3.14
C ASP A 16 23.98 -0.36 3.28
N VAL A 17 23.98 -0.03 3.28
CA VAL A 17 23.34 -0.66 3.33
C VAL A 17 22.85 -1.32 3.53
N GLN A 18 22.74 -1.33 3.53
CA GLN A 18 22.36 -2.10 3.60
C GLN A 18 22.08 -2.76 3.99
N THR A 19 22.06 -2.66 4.05
CA THR A 19 21.75 -3.43 4.33
C THR A 19 21.46 -4.26 4.66
N ASP A 20 21.11 -4.14 4.67
CA ASP A 20 21.07 -4.97 5.09
C ASP A 20 20.64 -5.90 5.57
N GLN A 21 20.56 -6.28 5.36
CA GLN A 21 20.30 -7.41 6.17
C GLN A 21 18.97 -8.10 5.95
N GLY A 22 18.41 -8.01 4.79
CA GLY A 22 17.12 -8.56 4.50
C GLY A 22 15.96 -7.78 5.11
N VAL A 23 16.22 -6.64 5.71
CA VAL A 23 15.18 -5.76 6.20
C VAL A 23 14.68 -4.91 5.04
N LEU A 24 13.38 -5.02 4.77
CA LEU A 24 12.76 -4.19 3.74
C LEU A 24 12.31 -2.88 4.39
N VAL A 25 12.76 -1.78 3.82
CA VAL A 25 12.35 -0.45 4.27
C VAL A 25 11.49 0.14 3.18
N ALA A 26 10.27 0.52 3.53
CA ALA A 26 9.39 1.17 2.57
C ALA A 26 9.89 2.55 2.28
N THR A 27 10.05 2.89 1.00
CA THR A 27 10.40 4.24 0.58
C THR A 27 9.18 4.97 0.08
N ALA A 28 8.26 4.27 -0.55
CA ALA A 28 7.05 4.86 -1.09
C ALA A 28 5.89 3.90 -0.93
N VAL A 29 4.70 4.46 -0.79
CA VAL A 29 3.47 3.68 -0.64
C VAL A 29 2.42 4.25 -1.59
N LEU A 30 1.82 3.37 -2.38
CA LEU A 30 0.64 3.72 -3.17
C LEU A 30 -0.58 3.46 -2.28
N ILE A 31 -1.40 4.47 -2.09
CA ILE A 31 -2.60 4.38 -1.28
C ILE A 31 -3.82 4.50 -2.18
N VAL A 32 -4.68 3.50 -2.12
CA VAL A 32 -5.96 3.53 -2.84
C VAL A 32 -7.06 3.69 -1.80
N ARG A 33 -7.72 4.84 -1.83
CA ARG A 33 -8.82 5.14 -0.91
C ARG A 33 -10.14 4.90 -1.63
N ALA A 34 -10.96 4.02 -1.08
CA ALA A 34 -12.25 3.67 -1.65
C ALA A 34 -13.36 4.10 -0.68
N ARG A 35 -14.41 4.70 -1.22
CA ARG A 35 -15.56 5.07 -0.43
C ARG A 35 -16.78 4.38 -1.03
N LEU A 36 -17.44 3.55 -0.22
CA LEU A 36 -18.65 2.85 -0.64
C LEU A 36 -19.84 3.82 -0.59
N ASN A 37 -20.78 3.64 -1.50
CA ASN A 37 -22.01 4.42 -1.49
C ASN A 37 -23.00 3.86 -0.46
N ASN A 38 -22.93 2.56 -0.19
CA ASN A 38 -23.86 1.88 0.70
C ASN A 38 -23.12 1.05 1.74
N LEU A 39 -23.50 1.22 2.99
CA LEU A 39 -22.95 0.42 4.07
C LEU A 39 -23.26 -1.08 3.90
N SER A 40 -24.39 -1.38 3.27
CA SER A 40 -24.81 -2.77 3.05
C SER A 40 -23.84 -3.54 2.14
N ASP A 41 -23.02 -2.85 1.35
CA ASP A 41 -22.03 -3.48 0.48
C ASP A 41 -20.71 -3.80 1.18
N ARG A 42 -20.55 -3.35 2.41
CA ARG A 42 -19.27 -3.43 3.10
C ARG A 42 -18.76 -4.84 3.26
N ARG A 43 -19.62 -5.77 3.64
CA ARG A 43 -19.22 -7.17 3.84
C ARG A 43 -18.78 -7.82 2.53
N LYS A 44 -19.54 -7.59 1.48
CA LYS A 44 -19.21 -8.13 0.16
C LYS A 44 -17.91 -7.56 -0.36
N PHE A 45 -17.71 -6.25 -0.16
CA PHE A 45 -16.48 -5.56 -0.55
C PHE A 45 -15.29 -6.11 0.22
N ASP A 46 -15.47 -6.30 1.54
CA ASP A 46 -14.42 -6.82 2.41
C ASP A 46 -13.98 -8.22 1.95
N ASP A 47 -14.93 -9.10 1.69
CA ASP A 47 -14.65 -10.46 1.26
C ASP A 47 -13.95 -10.49 -0.11
N TRP A 48 -14.43 -9.69 -1.05
CA TRP A 48 -13.86 -9.63 -2.39
C TRP A 48 -12.42 -9.10 -2.35
N TYR A 49 -12.18 -8.06 -1.58
CA TYR A 49 -10.85 -7.48 -1.45
C TYR A 49 -9.88 -8.48 -0.83
N ARG A 50 -10.31 -9.15 0.20
CA ARG A 50 -9.48 -10.11 0.92
C ARG A 50 -9.11 -11.30 0.06
N THR A 51 -10.07 -11.87 -0.66
CA THR A 51 -9.85 -13.13 -1.37
C THR A 51 -9.35 -12.93 -2.80
N GLU A 52 -9.71 -11.83 -3.45
CA GLU A 52 -9.45 -11.63 -4.87
C GLU A 52 -8.53 -10.45 -5.15
N HIS A 53 -8.97 -9.26 -4.76
CA HIS A 53 -8.35 -8.05 -5.29
C HIS A 53 -6.99 -7.74 -4.68
N LEU A 54 -6.84 -7.82 -3.36
CA LEU A 54 -5.56 -7.51 -2.75
C LEU A 54 -4.45 -8.46 -3.19
N PRO A 55 -4.68 -9.78 -3.17
CA PRO A 55 -3.64 -10.71 -3.67
C PRO A 55 -3.30 -10.47 -5.14
N SER A 56 -4.30 -10.20 -5.97
CA SER A 56 -4.10 -9.94 -7.39
C SER A 56 -3.27 -8.68 -7.61
N ALA A 57 -3.62 -7.60 -6.91
CA ALA A 57 -2.91 -6.33 -7.04
C ALA A 57 -1.47 -6.42 -6.53
N LEU A 58 -1.26 -7.12 -5.43
CA LEU A 58 0.08 -7.31 -4.90
C LEU A 58 1.00 -7.93 -5.96
N ARG A 59 0.51 -8.99 -6.62
CA ARG A 59 1.28 -9.66 -7.67
C ARG A 59 1.47 -8.79 -8.90
N ALA A 60 0.39 -8.15 -9.33
CA ALA A 60 0.42 -7.35 -10.56
C ALA A 60 1.35 -6.16 -10.43
N PHE A 61 1.35 -5.51 -9.28
CA PHE A 61 2.18 -4.33 -9.03
C PHE A 61 3.61 -4.68 -8.64
N ARG A 62 3.87 -5.93 -8.29
CA ARG A 62 5.17 -6.38 -7.77
C ARG A 62 5.58 -5.56 -6.56
N ALA A 63 4.60 -5.21 -5.73
CA ALA A 63 4.87 -4.49 -4.49
C ALA A 63 5.55 -5.41 -3.49
N GLN A 64 6.30 -4.82 -2.57
CA GLN A 64 6.98 -5.57 -1.52
C GLN A 64 5.99 -6.14 -0.52
N ARG A 65 4.97 -5.35 -0.21
CA ARG A 65 3.96 -5.67 0.78
C ARG A 65 2.66 -4.98 0.42
N ALA A 66 1.55 -5.55 0.84
CA ALA A 66 0.24 -4.91 0.69
C ALA A 66 -0.57 -5.18 1.95
N TRP A 67 -1.32 -4.18 2.36
CA TRP A 67 -2.27 -4.35 3.46
C TRP A 67 -3.46 -3.43 3.22
N ARG A 68 -4.51 -3.65 3.99
CA ARG A 68 -5.71 -2.84 3.85
C ARG A 68 -6.30 -2.54 5.21
N CYS A 69 -7.04 -1.45 5.28
CA CYS A 69 -7.58 -0.95 6.51
C CYS A 69 -8.99 -0.44 6.31
N TRP A 70 -9.82 -0.58 7.32
CA TRP A 70 -11.10 0.11 7.37
C TRP A 70 -10.98 1.30 8.30
N SER A 71 -11.50 2.44 7.87
CA SER A 71 -11.51 3.63 8.70
C SER A 71 -12.44 3.40 9.90
N ARG A 72 -12.01 3.80 11.09
CA ARG A 72 -12.83 3.71 12.28
C ARG A 72 -13.70 4.96 12.47
N THR A 73 -13.38 6.03 11.77
CA THR A 73 -14.14 7.28 11.86
C THR A 73 -15.14 7.45 10.73
N ASN A 74 -14.96 6.69 9.64
CA ASN A 74 -15.93 6.68 8.54
C ASN A 74 -16.06 5.24 8.03
N PRO A 75 -17.13 4.52 8.42
CA PRO A 75 -17.25 3.09 8.11
C PRO A 75 -17.41 2.77 6.63
N LEU A 76 -17.60 3.79 5.78
CA LEU A 76 -17.69 3.62 4.34
C LEU A 76 -16.34 3.68 3.65
N VAL A 77 -15.26 4.01 4.38
CA VAL A 77 -13.95 4.22 3.78
C VAL A 77 -13.00 3.06 4.04
N HIS A 78 -12.42 2.59 2.98
CA HIS A 78 -11.44 1.50 2.95
C HIS A 78 -10.15 2.02 2.32
N LEU A 79 -9.01 1.58 2.85
CA LEU A 79 -7.69 1.92 2.32
C LEU A 79 -6.96 0.65 1.94
N ALA A 80 -6.36 0.63 0.75
CA ALA A 80 -5.42 -0.41 0.37
C ALA A 80 -4.07 0.25 0.15
N LEU A 81 -3.02 -0.36 0.66
CA LEU A 81 -1.69 0.24 0.68
C LEU A 81 -0.69 -0.77 0.09
N TYR A 82 0.15 -0.28 -0.81
CA TYR A 82 1.13 -1.09 -1.52
C TYR A 82 2.50 -0.43 -1.38
N GLU A 83 3.45 -1.19 -0.87
CA GLU A 83 4.77 -0.71 -0.49
C GLU A 83 5.79 -0.98 -1.59
N PHE A 84 6.60 0.03 -1.91
CA PHE A 84 7.62 -0.08 -2.96
C PHE A 84 8.98 0.39 -2.42
N PRO A 85 10.08 -0.16 -2.96
CA PRO A 85 11.41 0.24 -2.48
C PRO A 85 11.84 1.63 -2.93
N SER A 86 11.16 2.23 -3.93
CA SER A 86 11.51 3.56 -4.41
C SER A 86 10.28 4.31 -4.88
N VAL A 87 10.39 5.63 -4.86
CA VAL A 87 9.35 6.51 -5.41
C VAL A 87 9.16 6.24 -6.90
N GLU A 88 10.26 6.02 -7.63
CA GLU A 88 10.20 5.78 -9.06
C GLU A 88 9.41 4.52 -9.40
N GLU A 89 9.60 3.46 -8.63
CA GLU A 89 8.84 2.23 -8.87
C GLU A 89 7.36 2.41 -8.57
N ALA A 90 7.04 3.14 -7.50
CA ALA A 90 5.65 3.43 -7.16
C ALA A 90 5.01 4.28 -8.25
N GLU A 91 5.71 5.33 -8.71
CA GLU A 91 5.17 6.22 -9.74
C GLU A 91 4.97 5.52 -11.07
N ALA A 92 5.85 4.57 -11.39
CA ALA A 92 5.73 3.80 -12.62
C ALA A 92 4.42 3.00 -12.69
N ILE A 93 3.86 2.64 -11.53
CA ILE A 93 2.61 1.91 -11.48
C ILE A 93 1.45 2.75 -12.06
N LEU A 94 1.48 4.06 -11.87
CA LEU A 94 0.37 4.93 -12.30
C LEU A 94 0.09 4.85 -13.80
N ASP A 95 1.13 4.61 -14.61
CA ASP A 95 0.99 4.52 -16.06
C ASP A 95 1.08 3.08 -16.57
N SER A 96 1.01 2.10 -15.66
CA SER A 96 1.24 0.71 -16.04
C SER A 96 -0.01 0.01 -16.53
N GLU A 97 0.19 -1.02 -17.35
CA GLU A 97 -0.90 -1.90 -17.76
C GLU A 97 -1.41 -2.70 -16.56
N ALA A 98 -0.54 -2.94 -15.58
CA ALA A 98 -0.94 -3.63 -14.35
C ALA A 98 -2.04 -2.85 -13.62
N LEU A 99 -1.86 -1.54 -13.48
CA LEU A 99 -2.88 -0.72 -12.83
C LEU A 99 -4.14 -0.66 -13.70
N ALA A 100 -4.00 -0.50 -15.01
CA ALA A 100 -5.15 -0.46 -15.91
C ALA A 100 -5.98 -1.73 -15.78
N GLY A 101 -5.32 -2.90 -15.68
CA GLY A 101 -6.02 -4.17 -15.49
C GLY A 101 -6.76 -4.25 -14.16
N GLN A 102 -6.14 -3.75 -13.09
CA GLN A 102 -6.77 -3.75 -11.77
C GLN A 102 -7.96 -2.78 -11.72
N ILE A 103 -7.86 -1.65 -12.40
CA ILE A 103 -8.98 -0.71 -12.51
C ILE A 103 -10.14 -1.36 -13.26
N ALA A 104 -9.85 -2.02 -14.37
CA ALA A 104 -10.89 -2.67 -15.17
C ALA A 104 -11.62 -3.75 -14.36
N GLU A 105 -10.89 -4.55 -13.60
CA GLU A 105 -11.49 -5.57 -12.76
C GLU A 105 -12.35 -4.94 -11.66
N PHE A 106 -11.83 -3.91 -11.02
CA PHE A 106 -12.56 -3.21 -9.97
C PHE A 106 -13.88 -2.65 -10.52
N ASP A 107 -13.81 -1.99 -11.68
CA ASP A 107 -14.98 -1.38 -12.29
C ASP A 107 -16.00 -2.43 -12.72
N HIS A 108 -15.52 -3.60 -13.12
CA HIS A 108 -16.41 -4.69 -13.50
C HIS A 108 -17.28 -5.13 -12.31
N PHE A 109 -16.70 -5.20 -11.11
CA PHE A 109 -17.41 -5.67 -9.92
C PHE A 109 -18.20 -4.57 -9.22
N TRP A 110 -17.68 -3.35 -9.22
CA TRP A 110 -18.24 -2.28 -8.38
C TRP A 110 -18.77 -1.09 -9.15
N GLY A 111 -18.21 -0.82 -10.33
CA GLY A 111 -18.68 0.27 -11.19
C GLY A 111 -18.73 1.60 -10.43
N THR A 112 -19.88 2.25 -10.46
CA THR A 112 -20.09 3.53 -9.80
C THR A 112 -20.52 3.39 -8.34
N GLU A 113 -20.63 2.15 -7.82
CA GLU A 113 -21.02 1.91 -6.43
C GLU A 113 -19.93 2.30 -5.44
N VAL A 114 -18.71 2.46 -5.92
CA VAL A 114 -17.56 2.79 -5.08
C VAL A 114 -16.75 3.86 -5.79
N THR A 115 -16.43 4.95 -5.08
CA THR A 115 -15.53 5.97 -5.62
C THR A 115 -14.12 5.72 -5.08
N ARG A 116 -13.11 6.04 -5.89
CA ARG A 116 -11.72 5.79 -5.51
C ARG A 116 -10.85 6.99 -5.81
N THR A 117 -9.87 7.20 -4.94
CA THR A 117 -8.77 8.13 -5.20
C THR A 117 -7.46 7.38 -4.93
N ARG A 118 -6.40 7.85 -5.58
CA ARG A 118 -5.07 7.26 -5.44
C ARG A 118 -4.08 8.35 -5.15
N GLU A 119 -3.10 8.01 -4.30
CA GLU A 119 -1.98 8.92 -4.10
C GLU A 119 -0.75 8.09 -3.77
N ILE A 120 0.41 8.65 -4.07
CA ILE A 120 1.68 8.05 -3.70
C ILE A 120 2.28 8.96 -2.63
N VAL A 121 2.70 8.35 -1.53
CA VAL A 121 3.38 9.06 -0.48
C VAL A 121 4.81 8.55 -0.38
N GLU A 122 5.73 9.46 -0.13
CA GLU A 122 7.11 9.13 0.11
C GLU A 122 7.32 9.05 1.62
N VAL A 123 7.92 7.95 2.09
CA VAL A 123 8.20 7.80 3.51
C VAL A 123 9.37 8.70 3.86
N ALA A 124 9.11 9.74 4.63
CA ALA A 124 10.14 10.70 5.00
C ALA A 124 11.05 10.13 6.08
N GLU A 125 10.46 9.38 7.03
CA GLU A 125 11.24 8.87 8.13
C GLU A 125 10.41 7.84 8.89
N GLU A 126 11.09 6.91 9.50
CA GLU A 126 10.42 5.83 10.21
C GLU A 126 11.12 5.61 11.53
N LEU A 127 10.36 5.57 12.62
CA LEU A 127 10.89 5.37 13.96
C LEU A 127 10.12 4.26 14.63
N SER A 128 10.81 3.47 15.43
CA SER A 128 10.17 2.43 16.21
C SER A 128 10.23 2.81 17.69
N ALA A 129 9.20 2.46 18.43
CA ALA A 129 9.21 2.69 19.86
C ALA A 129 10.32 1.83 20.50
N PRO A 130 11.02 2.32 21.52
CA PRO A 130 12.03 1.51 22.19
C PRO A 130 11.40 0.33 22.90
N ALA A 131 12.14 -0.77 22.96
CA ALA A 131 11.71 -1.95 23.68
C ALA A 131 11.79 -1.67 25.19
N ASP A 132 10.83 -2.16 25.95
CA ASP A 132 10.81 -1.99 27.41
C ASP A 132 11.50 -3.13 28.13
#